data_4c211df15fab97d2da712040dda04122
#
_entry.id   4c211df15fab97d2da712040dda04122
#
_cell.length_a   1.000
_cell.length_b   1.000
_cell.length_c   1.000
_cell.angle_alpha   90.00
_cell.angle_beta   90.00
_cell.angle_gamma   90.00
#
_symmetry.space_group_name_H-M   'P 1'
#
loop_
_entity.id
_entity.type
_entity.pdbx_description
1 polymer ?
#
loop_
_entity_poly.entity_id
_entity_poly.type
_entity_poly.pdbx_seq_one_letter_code
_entity_poly.pdbx_strand_id
1 'polypeptide(L)' 'MDGYKIVYKEPDGTMTHTFFGEPITNISLPKQCYMDVIKLFFGSAHPGCEIVSIERCSFEEFRK' A
#
# COMPACT_ATOMS: atom_id res chain seq x y z
N MET A 1 -10.90 -4.99 9.11
CA MET A 1 -9.52 -5.32 8.72
C MET A 1 -8.76 -4.06 8.43
N ASP A 2 -7.66 -3.87 9.10
CA ASP A 2 -6.83 -2.68 8.90
C ASP A 2 -5.75 -2.94 7.86
N GLY A 3 -5.30 -1.87 7.26
CA GLY A 3 -4.25 -1.95 6.27
C GLY A 3 -3.85 -0.58 5.79
N TYR A 4 -3.44 -0.50 4.53
CA TYR A 4 -2.93 0.73 3.96
C TYR A 4 -3.56 0.98 2.60
N LYS A 5 -3.96 2.23 2.39
CA LYS A 5 -4.41 2.68 1.08
C LYS A 5 -3.21 3.30 0.35
N ILE A 6 -2.91 2.76 -0.80
CA ILE A 6 -1.80 3.26 -1.62
C ILE A 6 -2.39 3.97 -2.82
N VAL A 7 -2.11 5.26 -2.93
CA VAL A 7 -2.44 6.03 -4.12
C VAL A 7 -1.19 6.06 -4.99
N TYR A 8 -1.34 5.67 -6.24
CA TYR A 8 -0.19 5.57 -7.13
C TYR A 8 -0.54 6.04 -8.53
N LYS A 9 0.49 6.33 -9.29
CA LYS A 9 0.37 6.82 -10.65
C LYS A 9 0.91 5.76 -11.60
N GLU A 10 0.09 5.37 -12.58
CA GLU A 10 0.48 4.40 -13.58
C GLU A 10 1.41 5.04 -14.61
N PRO A 11 2.15 4.21 -15.38
CA PRO A 11 3.08 4.76 -16.39
C PRO A 11 2.42 5.68 -17.41
N ASP A 12 1.12 5.51 -17.66
CA ASP A 12 0.38 6.35 -18.60
C ASP A 12 -0.11 7.66 -17.98
N GLY A 13 0.17 7.89 -16.69
CA GLY A 13 -0.24 9.09 -15.98
C GLY A 13 -1.55 8.96 -15.22
N THR A 14 -2.22 7.83 -15.31
CA THR A 14 -3.48 7.62 -14.61
C THR A 14 -3.26 7.45 -13.11
N MET A 15 -4.03 8.19 -12.32
CA MET A 15 -4.01 8.04 -10.87
C MET A 15 -5.00 6.96 -10.46
N THR A 16 -4.56 6.06 -9.59
CA THR A 16 -5.42 5.00 -9.09
C THR A 16 -5.02 4.66 -7.66
N HIS A 17 -5.76 3.76 -7.05
CA HIS A 17 -5.46 3.39 -5.66
C HIS A 17 -5.74 1.91 -5.44
N THR A 18 -5.08 1.36 -4.43
CA THR A 18 -5.26 -0.03 -4.04
C THR A 18 -5.16 -0.14 -2.53
N PHE A 19 -5.65 -1.25 -2.00
CA PHE A 19 -5.60 -1.52 -0.56
C PHE A 19 -4.65 -2.67 -0.29
N PHE A 20 -3.83 -2.48 0.73
CA PHE A 20 -2.88 -3.48 1.18
C PHE A 20 -3.20 -3.82 2.62
N GLY A 21 -3.74 -5.00 2.86
CA GLY A 21 -3.99 -5.45 4.22
C GLY A 21 -2.69 -5.59 5.00
N GLU A 22 -2.77 -5.45 6.32
CA GLU A 22 -1.57 -5.61 7.14
C GLU A 22 -0.96 -6.98 6.84
N PRO A 23 0.23 -6.99 6.27
CA PRO A 23 0.72 -8.22 5.66
C PRO A 23 1.12 -9.28 6.65
N ILE A 24 1.42 -8.92 7.88
CA ILE A 24 1.95 -9.91 8.81
C ILE A 24 1.52 -9.57 10.22
N THR A 25 0.63 -10.39 10.76
CA THR A 25 0.15 -10.20 12.12
C THR A 25 1.06 -10.81 13.16
N ASN A 26 1.99 -11.67 12.76
CA ASN A 26 2.80 -12.44 13.68
C ASN A 26 4.24 -11.94 13.85
N ILE A 27 4.63 -10.93 13.13
CA ILE A 27 5.98 -10.40 13.22
C ILE A 27 5.91 -9.00 13.81
N SER A 28 6.59 -8.83 14.93
CA SER A 28 6.69 -7.52 15.58
C SER A 28 7.79 -6.72 14.91
N LEU A 29 7.44 -5.97 13.89
CA LEU A 29 8.38 -5.11 13.19
C LEU A 29 8.12 -3.64 13.55
N PRO A 30 9.15 -2.79 13.57
CA PRO A 30 8.95 -1.36 13.69
C PRO A 30 8.06 -0.86 12.54
N LYS A 31 7.27 0.15 12.83
CA LYS A 31 6.33 0.73 11.86
C LYS A 31 7.05 1.14 10.56
N GLN A 32 8.27 1.61 10.68
CA GLN A 32 9.05 2.03 9.52
C GLN A 32 9.36 0.86 8.59
N CYS A 33 9.58 -0.33 9.16
CA CYS A 33 9.84 -1.52 8.37
C CYS A 33 8.61 -1.97 7.59
N TYR A 34 7.41 -1.76 8.15
CA TYR A 34 6.19 -2.07 7.43
C TYR A 34 6.06 -1.25 6.15
N MET A 35 6.43 0.02 6.22
CA MET A 35 6.37 0.87 5.03
C MET A 35 7.33 0.39 3.94
N ASP A 36 8.53 -0.04 4.34
CA ASP A 36 9.50 -0.56 3.38
C ASP A 36 9.01 -1.85 2.75
N VAL A 37 8.41 -2.73 3.54
CA VAL A 37 7.86 -3.99 3.03
C VAL A 37 6.72 -3.73 2.05
N ILE A 38 5.84 -2.80 2.39
CA ILE A 38 4.72 -2.45 1.52
C ILE A 38 5.22 -1.89 0.19
N LYS A 39 6.21 -1.02 0.22
CA LYS A 39 6.80 -0.47 -1.00
C LYS A 39 7.42 -1.56 -1.86
N LEU A 40 8.09 -2.51 -1.24
CA LEU A 40 8.71 -3.61 -1.95
C LEU A 40 7.66 -4.49 -2.64
N PHE A 41 6.63 -4.88 -1.91
CA PHE A 41 5.55 -5.69 -2.47
C PHE A 41 4.80 -4.95 -3.57
N PHE A 42 4.54 -3.67 -3.35
CA PHE A 42 3.85 -2.87 -4.36
C PHE A 42 4.68 -2.78 -5.63
N GLY A 43 5.97 -2.52 -5.51
CA GLY A 43 6.85 -2.42 -6.67
C GLY A 43 6.91 -3.72 -7.46
N SER A 44 6.82 -4.86 -6.78
CA SER A 44 6.80 -6.15 -7.43
C SER A 44 5.48 -6.42 -8.15
N ALA A 45 4.37 -5.99 -7.55
CA ALA A 45 3.04 -6.22 -8.12
C ALA A 45 2.68 -5.23 -9.23
N HIS A 46 3.22 -4.02 -9.15
CA HIS A 46 2.90 -2.93 -10.08
C HIS A 46 4.17 -2.27 -10.60
N PRO A 47 4.95 -2.98 -11.44
CA PRO A 47 6.19 -2.41 -11.95
C PRO A 47 5.92 -1.19 -12.84
N GLY A 48 6.74 -0.17 -12.68
CA GLY A 48 6.60 1.05 -13.46
C GLY A 48 5.64 2.07 -12.89
N CYS A 49 4.95 1.74 -11.79
CA CYS A 49 4.04 2.67 -11.13
C CYS A 49 4.77 3.47 -10.06
N GLU A 50 4.33 4.70 -9.83
CA GLU A 50 4.92 5.58 -8.84
C GLU A 50 3.97 5.75 -7.66
N ILE A 51 4.45 5.48 -6.45
CA ILE A 51 3.65 5.67 -5.24
C ILE A 51 3.55 7.15 -4.93
N VAL A 52 2.31 7.65 -4.83
CA VAL A 52 2.05 9.04 -4.49
C VAL A 52 1.86 9.19 -2.98
N SER A 53 1.08 8.30 -2.37
CA SER A 53 0.87 8.35 -0.93
C SER A 53 0.52 6.97 -0.39
N ILE A 54 0.82 6.77 0.89
CA ILE A 54 0.45 5.56 1.61
C ILE A 54 -0.20 6.02 2.92
N GLU A 55 -1.44 5.64 3.14
CA GLU A 55 -2.19 6.03 4.32
C GLU A 55 -2.78 4.81 5.00
N ARG A 56 -2.77 4.85 6.33
CA ARG A 56 -3.40 3.77 7.09
C ARG A 56 -4.92 3.96 7.06
N CYS A 57 -5.65 2.91 6.73
CA CYS A 57 -7.10 2.94 6.76
C CYS A 57 -7.64 1.53 6.92
N SER A 58 -8.91 1.42 7.30
CA SER A 58 -9.58 0.13 7.36
C SER A 58 -10.08 -0.23 5.97
N PHE A 59 -10.30 -1.52 5.74
CA PHE A 59 -10.84 -1.98 4.48
C PHE A 59 -12.23 -1.40 4.24
N GLU A 60 -13.00 -1.25 5.29
CA GLU A 60 -14.34 -0.68 5.20
C GLU A 60 -14.31 0.77 4.71
N GLU A 61 -13.34 1.55 5.18
CA GLU A 61 -13.16 2.92 4.71
C GLU A 61 -12.68 2.96 3.27
N PHE A 62 -11.81 2.03 2.91
CA PHE A 62 -11.29 1.96 1.55
C PHE A 62 -12.40 1.69 0.54
N ARG A 63 -13.36 0.85 0.91
CA ARG A 63 -14.46 0.44 0.04
C ARG A 63 -15.44 1.57 -0.28
N LYS A 64 -15.49 2.58 0.57
CA LYS A 64 -16.40 3.71 0.34
C LYS A 64 -15.87 4.63 -0.78
#